data_d691cd44cae7aab6dd71e6722e045c89
#
_entry.id   d691cd44cae7aab6dd71e6722e045c89
#
_cell.length_a   1.000
_cell.length_b   1.000
_cell.length_c   1.000
_cell.angle_alpha   90.00
_cell.angle_beta   90.00
_cell.angle_gamma   90.00
#
_symmetry.space_group_name_H-M   'P 1'
#
loop_
_entity.id
_entity.type
_entity.pdbx_description
1 polymer ?
#
loop_
_entity_poly.entity_id
_entity_poly.type
_entity_poly.pdbx_seq_one_letter_code
_entity_poly.pdbx_strand_id
1 'polypeptide(L)'
;MKLNVLTAILCASGCVAALTSCAPQAFTMNVEMRYPSSTGISFDGKSVAVVYLDADAARDSVFNEYLANGFASSIEKDYFGGEQAVSLYRMNKNLNADYSDKDSLRHFVMETGDDIVFVFDAPEFGDVSISDLQESASDNSTYYTVSTPVKIKLYAYDSMNKADTVYLWQGNRKVVTTVPYTSSLTRSDAADQFWTKLETPGEQFGKASAKIFKPTWKAEEFTFIYYDSPQAWDTASQAAYSFKWKEAIEAWMTLLDTNNPMKRSCAEFNIAQACFLNGEYALALKWLDRSDADYPVSLS
;
A
#
# COMPACT_ATOMS: atom_id res chain seq x y z
N MET A 1 63.10 29.36 25.70
CA MET A 1 62.75 28.06 25.11
C MET A 1 61.28 27.61 25.37
N LYS A 2 60.38 28.53 25.80
CA LYS A 2 58.96 28.20 26.07
C LYS A 2 57.97 28.75 24.98
N LEU A 3 58.45 29.56 24.07
CA LEU A 3 57.61 30.17 23.01
C LEU A 3 57.38 29.25 21.83
N ASN A 4 58.33 28.33 21.55
CA ASN A 4 58.26 27.43 20.39
C ASN A 4 57.26 26.28 20.55
N VAL A 5 56.91 25.89 21.81
CA VAL A 5 55.97 24.77 22.07
C VAL A 5 54.52 25.23 21.86
N LEU A 6 54.22 26.49 22.26
CA LEU A 6 52.88 27.04 22.10
C LEU A 6 52.55 27.30 20.63
N THR A 7 53.52 27.75 19.83
CA THR A 7 53.35 27.94 18.39
C THR A 7 53.19 26.63 17.65
N ALA A 8 53.89 25.57 18.07
CA ALA A 8 53.76 24.21 17.50
C ALA A 8 52.38 23.59 17.81
N ILE A 9 51.84 23.83 19.01
CA ILE A 9 50.51 23.33 19.40
C ILE A 9 49.42 24.10 18.64
N LEU A 10 49.51 25.42 18.43
CA LEU A 10 48.57 26.17 17.65
C LEU A 10 48.60 25.81 16.15
N CYS A 11 49.77 25.54 15.57
CA CYS A 11 49.87 25.06 14.20
C CYS A 11 49.33 23.63 14.04
N ALA A 12 49.54 22.74 15.03
CA ALA A 12 49.01 21.38 15.01
C ALA A 12 47.47 21.38 15.15
N SER A 13 46.90 22.24 16.01
CA SER A 13 45.45 22.38 16.17
C SER A 13 44.78 23.00 14.89
N GLY A 14 45.45 23.94 14.22
CA GLY A 14 44.98 24.52 12.99
C GLY A 14 44.99 23.54 11.80
N CYS A 15 46.00 22.64 11.75
CA CYS A 15 46.08 21.61 10.71
C CYS A 15 45.03 20.49 10.90
N VAL A 16 44.67 20.16 12.12
CA VAL A 16 43.62 19.14 12.39
C VAL A 16 42.24 19.69 12.03
N ALA A 17 41.97 20.97 12.29
CA ALA A 17 40.69 21.60 11.86
C ALA A 17 40.57 21.74 10.34
N ALA A 18 41.69 21.92 9.60
CA ALA A 18 41.72 22.00 8.16
C ALA A 18 41.51 20.62 7.46
N LEU A 19 41.79 19.51 8.15
CA LEU A 19 41.61 18.17 7.59
C LEU A 19 40.17 17.67 7.71
N THR A 20 39.38 18.21 8.63
CA THR A 20 37.95 17.81 8.79
C THR A 20 37.03 18.43 7.71
N SER A 21 37.44 19.50 7.05
CA SER A 21 36.63 20.16 5.99
C SER A 21 36.62 19.42 4.65
N CYS A 22 37.43 18.36 4.48
CA CYS A 22 37.52 17.57 3.25
C CYS A 22 36.78 16.24 3.32
N ALA A 23 36.20 15.87 4.45
CA ALA A 23 35.45 14.63 4.60
C ALA A 23 34.02 14.78 4.03
N PRO A 24 33.49 13.74 3.39
CA PRO A 24 32.08 13.72 3.02
C PRO A 24 31.22 13.78 4.28
N GLN A 25 30.15 14.56 4.21
CA GLN A 25 29.08 14.58 5.19
C GLN A 25 27.82 14.03 4.54
N ALA A 26 26.83 13.64 5.34
CA ALA A 26 25.57 13.14 4.84
C ALA A 26 24.41 13.74 5.61
N PHE A 27 23.29 13.93 4.93
CA PHE A 27 22.01 14.20 5.56
C PHE A 27 20.98 13.19 5.06
N THR A 28 20.03 12.89 5.90
CA THR A 28 18.92 11.99 5.57
C THR A 28 17.60 12.75 5.56
N MET A 29 16.71 12.32 4.68
CA MET A 29 15.35 12.83 4.64
C MET A 29 14.36 11.70 4.39
N ASN A 30 13.21 11.78 5.02
CA ASN A 30 12.12 10.85 4.79
C ASN A 30 11.23 11.39 3.65
N VAL A 31 11.03 10.56 2.64
CA VAL A 31 10.15 10.86 1.50
C VAL A 31 9.00 9.87 1.51
N GLU A 32 7.76 10.36 1.52
CA GLU A 32 6.60 9.50 1.39
C GLU A 32 6.47 9.01 -0.06
N MET A 33 6.59 7.71 -0.26
CA MET A 33 6.49 7.07 -1.55
C MET A 33 5.22 6.22 -1.65
N ARG A 34 4.58 6.30 -2.82
CA ARG A 34 3.41 5.48 -3.13
C ARG A 34 3.84 4.19 -3.79
N TYR A 35 3.63 3.07 -3.11
CA TYR A 35 3.87 1.74 -3.64
C TYR A 35 2.58 1.17 -4.24
N PRO A 36 2.65 0.52 -5.41
CA PRO A 36 1.49 -0.19 -5.96
C PRO A 36 1.03 -1.28 -4.99
N SER A 37 -0.21 -1.72 -5.13
CA SER A 37 -0.69 -2.84 -4.33
C SER A 37 0.13 -4.10 -4.62
N SER A 38 0.27 -4.97 -3.61
CA SER A 38 0.99 -6.25 -3.75
C SER A 38 0.28 -7.25 -4.67
N THR A 39 -0.94 -6.95 -5.09
CA THR A 39 -1.73 -7.81 -5.98
C THR A 39 -1.32 -7.71 -7.44
N GLY A 40 -0.58 -6.68 -7.83
CA GLY A 40 -0.21 -6.38 -9.21
C GLY A 40 -1.35 -5.85 -10.07
N ILE A 41 -2.56 -5.65 -9.51
CA ILE A 41 -3.70 -5.07 -10.22
C ILE A 41 -3.59 -3.54 -10.18
N SER A 42 -3.68 -2.90 -11.35
CA SER A 42 -3.75 -1.45 -11.50
C SER A 42 -5.07 -1.05 -12.12
N PHE A 43 -5.71 -0.05 -11.54
CA PHE A 43 -7.00 0.48 -12.00
C PHE A 43 -6.85 1.60 -13.04
N ASP A 44 -5.63 2.06 -13.32
CA ASP A 44 -5.39 3.24 -14.14
C ASP A 44 -5.92 3.04 -15.58
N GLY A 45 -6.95 3.82 -15.95
CA GLY A 45 -7.56 3.81 -17.27
C GLY A 45 -8.36 2.55 -17.61
N LYS A 46 -8.77 1.77 -16.62
CA LYS A 46 -9.52 0.52 -16.78
C LYS A 46 -10.90 0.59 -16.17
N SER A 47 -11.85 -0.10 -16.82
CA SER A 47 -13.17 -0.35 -16.27
C SER A 47 -13.16 -1.52 -15.29
N VAL A 48 -14.08 -1.51 -14.32
CA VAL A 48 -14.09 -2.46 -13.21
C VAL A 48 -15.49 -3.00 -12.97
N ALA A 49 -15.59 -4.33 -12.93
CA ALA A 49 -16.78 -5.04 -12.46
C ALA A 49 -16.52 -5.78 -11.16
N VAL A 50 -17.52 -5.80 -10.30
CA VAL A 50 -17.60 -6.69 -9.15
C VAL A 50 -18.76 -7.64 -9.35
N VAL A 51 -18.45 -8.93 -9.37
CA VAL A 51 -19.42 -10.02 -9.50
C VAL A 51 -19.55 -10.68 -8.14
N TYR A 52 -20.78 -10.94 -7.70
CA TYR A 52 -21.03 -11.82 -6.56
C TYR A 52 -21.86 -13.01 -6.96
N LEU A 53 -21.40 -14.18 -6.53
CA LEU A 53 -22.03 -15.44 -6.88
C LEU A 53 -23.14 -15.77 -5.89
N ASP A 54 -24.27 -16.23 -6.40
CA ASP A 54 -25.37 -16.70 -5.58
C ASP A 54 -24.95 -17.91 -4.72
N ALA A 55 -25.40 -17.91 -3.48
CA ALA A 55 -25.30 -19.03 -2.56
C ALA A 55 -26.62 -19.81 -2.53
N ASP A 56 -26.54 -21.06 -2.06
CA ASP A 56 -27.73 -21.94 -1.94
C ASP A 56 -28.76 -21.36 -0.95
N ALA A 57 -28.29 -20.72 0.11
CA ALA A 57 -29.16 -20.05 1.09
C ALA A 57 -29.32 -18.57 0.76
N ALA A 58 -30.57 -18.09 0.72
CA ALA A 58 -30.89 -16.70 0.43
C ALA A 58 -30.17 -15.70 1.35
N ARG A 59 -30.01 -16.02 2.64
CA ARG A 59 -29.27 -15.20 3.62
C ARG A 59 -27.80 -15.01 3.24
N ASP A 60 -27.17 -16.04 2.67
CA ASP A 60 -25.78 -16.05 2.29
C ASP A 60 -25.58 -15.19 1.02
N SER A 61 -26.56 -15.23 0.09
CA SER A 61 -26.61 -14.34 -1.07
C SER A 61 -26.74 -12.87 -0.66
N VAL A 62 -27.60 -12.58 0.34
CA VAL A 62 -27.73 -11.21 0.91
C VAL A 62 -26.40 -10.72 1.47
N PHE A 63 -25.75 -11.54 2.28
CA PHE A 63 -24.42 -11.19 2.81
C PHE A 63 -23.41 -10.93 1.69
N ASN A 64 -23.39 -11.77 0.64
CA ASN A 64 -22.46 -11.65 -0.48
C ASN A 64 -22.70 -10.36 -1.29
N GLU A 65 -23.96 -9.98 -1.46
CA GLU A 65 -24.35 -8.71 -2.09
C GLU A 65 -23.79 -7.50 -1.33
N TYR A 66 -23.99 -7.44 0.00
CA TYR A 66 -23.45 -6.35 0.81
C TYR A 66 -21.93 -6.36 0.88
N LEU A 67 -21.31 -7.55 0.86
CA LEU A 67 -19.87 -7.71 0.76
C LEU A 67 -19.33 -7.09 -0.54
N ALA A 68 -19.95 -7.42 -1.67
CA ALA A 68 -19.59 -6.91 -2.99
C ALA A 68 -19.82 -5.38 -3.07
N ASN A 69 -20.92 -4.90 -2.52
CA ASN A 69 -21.26 -3.47 -2.46
C ASN A 69 -20.25 -2.67 -1.65
N GLY A 70 -19.90 -3.18 -0.46
CA GLY A 70 -18.88 -2.55 0.40
C GLY A 70 -17.50 -2.50 -0.25
N PHE A 71 -17.14 -3.55 -1.00
CA PHE A 71 -15.92 -3.59 -1.79
C PHE A 71 -15.94 -2.56 -2.92
N ALA A 72 -16.98 -2.57 -3.76
CA ALA A 72 -17.15 -1.64 -4.87
C ALA A 72 -17.09 -0.18 -4.41
N SER A 73 -17.88 0.19 -3.41
CA SER A 73 -17.90 1.55 -2.83
C SER A 73 -16.52 1.99 -2.31
N SER A 74 -15.73 1.04 -1.79
CA SER A 74 -14.37 1.35 -1.31
C SER A 74 -13.42 1.60 -2.48
N ILE A 75 -13.52 0.83 -3.56
CA ILE A 75 -12.72 1.03 -4.79
C ILE A 75 -13.10 2.36 -5.45
N GLU A 76 -14.39 2.65 -5.59
CA GLU A 76 -14.90 3.92 -6.15
C GLU A 76 -14.36 5.13 -5.41
N LYS A 77 -14.43 5.09 -4.09
CA LYS A 77 -13.92 6.19 -3.24
C LYS A 77 -12.42 6.44 -3.45
N ASP A 78 -11.63 5.37 -3.58
CA ASP A 78 -10.17 5.48 -3.55
C ASP A 78 -9.54 5.71 -4.93
N TYR A 79 -10.21 5.29 -6.01
CA TYR A 79 -9.68 5.34 -7.37
C TYR A 79 -10.49 6.21 -8.32
N PHE A 80 -11.81 6.35 -8.09
CA PHE A 80 -12.72 7.06 -8.97
C PHE A 80 -13.31 8.33 -8.34
N GLY A 81 -12.70 8.83 -7.25
CA GLY A 81 -13.14 10.06 -6.60
C GLY A 81 -14.52 9.99 -5.94
N GLY A 82 -15.05 8.78 -5.75
CA GLY A 82 -16.40 8.53 -5.24
C GLY A 82 -17.49 8.55 -6.29
N GLU A 83 -17.15 8.65 -7.58
CA GLU A 83 -18.09 8.46 -8.67
C GLU A 83 -18.49 6.98 -8.76
N GLN A 84 -19.75 6.72 -9.15
CA GLN A 84 -20.25 5.35 -9.35
C GLN A 84 -19.69 4.81 -10.67
N ALA A 85 -18.49 4.25 -10.61
CA ALA A 85 -17.70 3.78 -11.74
C ALA A 85 -17.47 2.26 -11.74
N VAL A 86 -17.90 1.56 -10.69
CA VAL A 86 -17.75 0.11 -10.54
C VAL A 86 -19.10 -0.56 -10.76
N SER A 87 -19.16 -1.40 -11.79
CA SER A 87 -20.38 -2.16 -12.09
C SER A 87 -20.54 -3.34 -11.14
N LEU A 88 -21.77 -3.56 -10.64
CA LEU A 88 -22.08 -4.67 -9.72
C LEU A 88 -23.01 -5.66 -10.40
N TYR A 89 -22.61 -6.95 -10.42
CA TYR A 89 -23.37 -8.01 -11.06
C TYR A 89 -23.65 -9.16 -10.09
N ARG A 90 -24.89 -9.63 -10.12
CA ARG A 90 -25.29 -10.88 -9.47
C ARG A 90 -25.28 -11.99 -10.49
N MET A 91 -24.58 -13.08 -10.24
CA MET A 91 -24.50 -14.21 -11.16
C MET A 91 -24.66 -15.54 -10.43
N ASN A 92 -25.19 -16.53 -11.13
CA ASN A 92 -25.33 -17.87 -10.58
C ASN A 92 -23.97 -18.56 -10.46
N LYS A 93 -23.72 -19.22 -9.34
CA LYS A 93 -22.52 -20.02 -9.16
C LYS A 93 -22.55 -21.24 -10.07
N ASN A 94 -21.52 -21.42 -10.89
CA ASN A 94 -21.30 -22.64 -11.63
C ASN A 94 -20.49 -23.62 -10.77
N LEU A 95 -21.11 -24.69 -10.30
CA LEU A 95 -20.50 -25.68 -9.43
C LEU A 95 -19.35 -26.47 -10.09
N ASN A 96 -19.29 -26.48 -11.43
CA ASN A 96 -18.24 -27.15 -12.20
C ASN A 96 -17.10 -26.21 -12.61
N ALA A 97 -17.19 -24.92 -12.30
CA ALA A 97 -16.15 -23.95 -12.66
C ALA A 97 -15.09 -23.86 -11.54
N ASP A 98 -13.84 -23.85 -11.96
CA ASP A 98 -12.72 -23.47 -11.10
C ASP A 98 -12.42 -21.99 -11.31
N TYR A 99 -12.85 -21.15 -10.38
CA TYR A 99 -12.63 -19.70 -10.45
C TYR A 99 -11.18 -19.30 -10.15
N SER A 100 -10.32 -20.22 -9.76
CA SER A 100 -8.88 -19.98 -9.71
C SER A 100 -8.23 -20.07 -11.09
N ASP A 101 -8.93 -20.60 -12.08
CA ASP A 101 -8.50 -20.65 -13.45
C ASP A 101 -8.92 -19.37 -14.21
N LYS A 102 -7.97 -18.81 -14.97
CA LYS A 102 -8.14 -17.58 -15.74
C LYS A 102 -9.26 -17.69 -16.80
N ASP A 103 -9.46 -18.86 -17.39
CA ASP A 103 -10.48 -19.04 -18.43
C ASP A 103 -11.89 -18.90 -17.85
N SER A 104 -12.10 -19.31 -16.60
CA SER A 104 -13.34 -19.06 -15.86
C SER A 104 -13.55 -17.57 -15.62
N LEU A 105 -12.52 -16.79 -15.32
CA LEU A 105 -12.63 -15.35 -15.07
C LEU A 105 -12.72 -14.54 -16.37
N ARG A 106 -12.11 -14.99 -17.45
CA ARG A 106 -12.28 -14.40 -18.79
C ARG A 106 -13.74 -14.42 -19.24
N HIS A 107 -14.48 -15.44 -18.87
CA HIS A 107 -15.92 -15.48 -19.14
C HIS A 107 -16.64 -14.28 -18.52
N PHE A 108 -16.34 -13.93 -17.28
CA PHE A 108 -16.92 -12.75 -16.62
C PHE A 108 -16.48 -11.44 -17.28
N VAL A 109 -15.21 -11.32 -17.71
CA VAL A 109 -14.76 -10.15 -18.50
C VAL A 109 -15.58 -10.01 -19.80
N MET A 110 -15.83 -11.11 -20.51
CA MET A 110 -16.62 -11.09 -21.74
C MET A 110 -18.09 -10.76 -21.47
N GLU A 111 -18.65 -11.20 -20.36
CA GLU A 111 -20.05 -11.01 -19.99
C GLU A 111 -20.32 -9.60 -19.45
N THR A 112 -19.40 -9.04 -18.68
CA THR A 112 -19.52 -7.69 -18.12
C THR A 112 -19.06 -6.61 -19.07
N GLY A 113 -18.10 -6.91 -19.95
CA GLY A 113 -17.45 -5.94 -20.82
C GLY A 113 -16.41 -5.06 -20.12
N ASP A 114 -16.03 -5.38 -18.87
CA ASP A 114 -15.10 -4.63 -18.07
C ASP A 114 -13.67 -5.23 -18.14
N ASP A 115 -12.64 -4.40 -17.97
CA ASP A 115 -11.25 -4.80 -18.08
C ASP A 115 -10.76 -5.61 -16.87
N ILE A 116 -11.29 -5.26 -15.69
CA ILE A 116 -10.97 -5.92 -14.41
C ILE A 116 -12.26 -6.50 -13.84
N VAL A 117 -12.21 -7.78 -13.44
CA VAL A 117 -13.31 -8.42 -12.73
C VAL A 117 -12.86 -8.89 -11.36
N PHE A 118 -13.68 -8.59 -10.37
CA PHE A 118 -13.60 -9.12 -9.01
C PHE A 118 -14.78 -10.04 -8.78
N VAL A 119 -14.50 -11.30 -8.41
CA VAL A 119 -15.55 -12.30 -8.24
C VAL A 119 -15.55 -12.78 -6.79
N PHE A 120 -16.59 -12.42 -6.05
CA PHE A 120 -16.85 -12.96 -4.73
C PHE A 120 -17.57 -14.31 -4.86
N ASP A 121 -16.90 -15.37 -4.40
CA ASP A 121 -17.54 -16.67 -4.29
C ASP A 121 -18.62 -16.67 -3.19
N ALA A 122 -19.52 -17.63 -3.22
CA ALA A 122 -20.52 -17.81 -2.17
C ALA A 122 -19.82 -17.97 -0.80
N PRO A 123 -20.21 -17.20 0.24
CA PRO A 123 -19.58 -17.27 1.55
C PRO A 123 -19.86 -18.62 2.21
N GLU A 124 -18.87 -19.12 2.94
CA GLU A 124 -19.01 -20.36 3.73
C GLU A 124 -19.14 -20.00 5.22
N PHE A 125 -20.37 -20.05 5.75
CA PHE A 125 -20.61 -19.84 7.18
C PHE A 125 -20.40 -21.13 7.97
N GLY A 126 -19.76 -20.99 9.15
CA GLY A 126 -19.64 -22.08 10.12
C GLY A 126 -20.76 -22.06 11.17
N ASP A 127 -20.54 -22.79 12.26
CA ASP A 127 -21.51 -22.92 13.32
C ASP A 127 -21.77 -21.61 14.07
N VAL A 128 -23.03 -21.37 14.42
CA VAL A 128 -23.43 -20.22 15.23
C VAL A 128 -23.11 -20.46 16.70
N SER A 129 -22.42 -19.53 17.31
CA SER A 129 -22.15 -19.50 18.74
C SER A 129 -22.96 -18.38 19.40
N ILE A 130 -23.62 -18.68 20.50
CA ILE A 130 -24.41 -17.73 21.27
C ILE A 130 -23.81 -17.65 22.67
N SER A 131 -23.47 -16.45 23.15
CA SER A 131 -22.97 -16.23 24.50
C SER A 131 -24.04 -16.50 25.58
N ASP A 132 -23.61 -16.50 26.82
CA ASP A 132 -24.55 -16.28 27.90
C ASP A 132 -25.06 -14.84 27.88
N LEU A 133 -26.14 -14.57 28.61
CA LEU A 133 -26.69 -13.23 28.77
C LEU A 133 -25.61 -12.29 29.30
N GLN A 134 -25.49 -11.15 28.66
CA GLN A 134 -24.56 -10.08 29.02
C GLN A 134 -25.32 -8.82 29.32
N GLU A 135 -24.81 -8.03 30.26
CA GLU A 135 -25.36 -6.75 30.66
C GLU A 135 -24.51 -5.61 30.11
N SER A 136 -25.15 -4.64 29.51
CA SER A 136 -24.50 -3.44 28.99
C SER A 136 -24.14 -2.50 30.13
N ALA A 137 -22.87 -2.11 30.21
CA ALA A 137 -22.43 -1.14 31.25
C ALA A 137 -22.96 0.28 31.03
N SER A 138 -23.51 0.60 29.86
CA SER A 138 -23.94 1.95 29.49
C SER A 138 -25.42 2.23 29.81
N ASP A 139 -26.28 1.21 29.69
CA ASP A 139 -27.74 1.37 29.73
C ASP A 139 -28.46 0.26 30.49
N ASN A 140 -27.74 -0.64 31.16
CA ASN A 140 -28.26 -1.82 31.89
C ASN A 140 -29.16 -2.74 31.00
N SER A 141 -29.06 -2.62 29.67
CA SER A 141 -29.75 -3.55 28.77
C SER A 141 -29.09 -4.90 28.79
N THR A 142 -29.88 -5.97 28.65
CA THR A 142 -29.36 -7.32 28.52
C THR A 142 -29.44 -7.78 27.08
N TYR A 143 -28.41 -8.54 26.63
CA TYR A 143 -28.31 -9.02 25.26
C TYR A 143 -27.55 -10.32 25.17
N TYR A 144 -27.77 -11.03 24.07
CA TYR A 144 -26.91 -12.12 23.63
C TYR A 144 -25.89 -11.58 22.62
N THR A 145 -24.63 -12.03 22.69
CA THR A 145 -23.68 -11.91 21.60
C THR A 145 -23.76 -13.17 20.73
N VAL A 146 -24.20 -13.00 19.50
CA VAL A 146 -24.27 -14.08 18.51
C VAL A 146 -23.16 -13.92 17.50
N SER A 147 -22.49 -15.01 17.18
CA SER A 147 -21.37 -14.95 16.24
C SER A 147 -21.24 -16.23 15.42
N THR A 148 -20.72 -16.10 14.21
CA THR A 148 -20.36 -17.21 13.34
C THR A 148 -19.08 -16.93 12.57
N PRO A 149 -18.19 -17.90 12.37
CA PRO A 149 -17.09 -17.77 11.43
C PRO A 149 -17.62 -17.76 10.00
N VAL A 150 -16.98 -16.98 9.14
CA VAL A 150 -17.25 -16.97 7.70
C VAL A 150 -15.95 -17.01 6.93
N LYS A 151 -15.89 -17.86 5.91
CA LYS A 151 -14.83 -17.83 4.90
C LYS A 151 -15.30 -17.09 3.69
N ILE A 152 -14.46 -16.19 3.21
CA ILE A 152 -14.70 -15.36 2.05
C ILE A 152 -13.59 -15.62 1.05
N LYS A 153 -13.95 -15.89 -0.21
CA LYS A 153 -13.01 -16.01 -1.33
C LYS A 153 -13.31 -14.90 -2.33
N LEU A 154 -12.24 -14.25 -2.77
CA LEU A 154 -12.29 -13.21 -3.79
C LEU A 154 -11.24 -13.52 -4.85
N TYR A 155 -11.69 -13.70 -6.07
CA TYR A 155 -10.85 -13.85 -7.25
C TYR A 155 -10.81 -12.51 -7.98
N ALA A 156 -9.64 -12.12 -8.44
CA ALA A 156 -9.47 -10.92 -9.23
C ALA A 156 -8.65 -11.22 -10.48
N TYR A 157 -9.13 -10.71 -11.60
CA TYR A 157 -8.49 -10.88 -12.89
C TYR A 157 -8.49 -9.57 -13.66
N ASP A 158 -7.33 -9.19 -14.15
CA ASP A 158 -7.10 -8.02 -14.98
C ASP A 158 -6.73 -8.50 -16.38
N SER A 159 -7.67 -8.39 -17.32
CA SER A 159 -7.52 -8.87 -18.70
C SER A 159 -6.44 -8.14 -19.50
N MET A 160 -6.04 -6.95 -19.05
CA MET A 160 -5.01 -6.14 -19.67
C MET A 160 -3.63 -6.33 -19.01
N ASN A 161 -3.54 -7.16 -17.97
CA ASN A 161 -2.27 -7.43 -17.31
C ASN A 161 -1.44 -8.45 -18.11
N LYS A 162 -0.20 -8.08 -18.43
CA LYS A 162 0.73 -8.97 -19.16
C LYS A 162 1.04 -10.28 -18.42
N ALA A 163 0.91 -10.31 -17.12
CA ALA A 163 1.12 -11.53 -16.33
C ALA A 163 0.03 -12.58 -16.57
N ASP A 164 -1.17 -12.16 -17.03
CA ASP A 164 -2.31 -13.03 -17.35
C ASP A 164 -2.60 -14.06 -16.23
N THR A 165 -2.62 -13.60 -14.98
CA THR A 165 -2.78 -14.42 -13.78
C THR A 165 -3.98 -14.00 -12.96
N VAL A 166 -4.58 -15.00 -12.29
CA VAL A 166 -5.65 -14.76 -11.31
C VAL A 166 -5.03 -14.49 -9.95
N TYR A 167 -5.48 -13.44 -9.30
CA TYR A 167 -5.18 -13.18 -7.90
C TYR A 167 -6.31 -13.76 -7.03
N LEU A 168 -5.96 -14.65 -6.11
CA LEU A 168 -6.89 -15.22 -5.14
C LEU A 168 -6.62 -14.65 -3.75
N TRP A 169 -7.63 -14.05 -3.15
CA TRP A 169 -7.64 -13.70 -1.74
C TRP A 169 -8.63 -14.58 -0.98
N GLN A 170 -8.21 -15.04 0.20
CA GLN A 170 -9.05 -15.78 1.13
C GLN A 170 -9.02 -15.11 2.49
N GLY A 171 -10.18 -14.85 3.04
CA GLY A 171 -10.34 -14.24 4.36
C GLY A 171 -11.18 -15.12 5.27
N ASN A 172 -10.64 -15.43 6.46
CA ASN A 172 -11.43 -15.97 7.56
C ASN A 172 -11.82 -14.82 8.45
N ARG A 173 -13.12 -14.63 8.67
CA ARG A 173 -13.69 -13.56 9.47
C ARG A 173 -14.67 -14.13 10.47
N LYS A 174 -15.03 -13.35 11.47
CA LYS A 174 -16.07 -13.69 12.42
C LYS A 174 -17.12 -12.58 12.36
N VAL A 175 -18.32 -12.93 11.94
CA VAL A 175 -19.48 -12.05 12.07
C VAL A 175 -19.91 -12.08 13.53
N VAL A 176 -20.06 -10.91 14.13
CA VAL A 176 -20.51 -10.75 15.53
C VAL A 176 -21.61 -9.72 15.57
N THR A 177 -22.70 -10.04 16.22
CA THR A 177 -23.80 -9.09 16.44
C THR A 177 -24.39 -9.25 17.82
N THR A 178 -24.99 -8.20 18.35
CA THR A 178 -25.76 -8.25 19.59
C THR A 178 -27.24 -8.34 19.30
N VAL A 179 -27.92 -9.21 20.03
CA VAL A 179 -29.37 -9.37 19.97
C VAL A 179 -29.95 -8.99 21.35
N PRO A 180 -30.75 -7.90 21.44
CA PRO A 180 -31.36 -7.51 22.70
C PRO A 180 -32.21 -8.62 23.29
N TYR A 181 -32.06 -8.86 24.59
CA TYR A 181 -32.83 -9.87 25.28
C TYR A 181 -34.20 -9.32 25.67
N THR A 182 -35.21 -10.15 25.46
CA THR A 182 -36.55 -9.97 26.02
C THR A 182 -36.97 -11.26 26.74
N SER A 183 -37.90 -11.17 27.70
CA SER A 183 -38.31 -12.34 28.47
C SER A 183 -38.92 -13.49 27.65
N SER A 184 -39.35 -13.21 26.43
CA SER A 184 -39.87 -14.19 25.46
C SER A 184 -38.86 -14.69 24.48
N LEU A 185 -37.63 -14.15 24.46
CA LEU A 185 -36.60 -14.49 23.44
C LEU A 185 -35.84 -15.77 23.85
N THR A 186 -35.93 -16.79 23.03
CA THR A 186 -35.12 -17.99 23.18
C THR A 186 -33.75 -17.82 22.53
N ARG A 187 -32.79 -18.70 22.81
CA ARG A 187 -31.49 -18.73 22.10
C ARG A 187 -31.67 -19.00 20.63
N SER A 188 -32.64 -19.84 20.25
CA SER A 188 -32.95 -20.10 18.83
C SER A 188 -33.41 -18.83 18.13
N ASP A 189 -34.32 -18.09 18.75
CA ASP A 189 -34.80 -16.81 18.19
C ASP A 189 -33.68 -15.78 18.04
N ALA A 190 -32.71 -15.79 18.95
CA ALA A 190 -31.53 -14.93 18.85
C ALA A 190 -30.65 -15.31 17.64
N ALA A 191 -30.51 -16.59 17.33
CA ALA A 191 -29.84 -17.04 16.12
C ALA A 191 -30.58 -16.62 14.84
N ASP A 192 -31.92 -16.76 14.84
CA ASP A 192 -32.73 -16.32 13.69
C ASP A 192 -32.64 -14.81 13.45
N GLN A 193 -32.70 -14.01 14.52
CA GLN A 193 -32.52 -12.56 14.43
C GLN A 193 -31.11 -12.18 13.96
N PHE A 194 -30.08 -12.93 14.34
CA PHE A 194 -28.72 -12.71 13.85
C PHE A 194 -28.67 -12.77 12.32
N TRP A 195 -29.28 -13.77 11.72
CA TRP A 195 -29.28 -13.95 10.26
C TRP A 195 -29.99 -12.83 9.49
N THR A 196 -30.83 -12.02 10.13
CA THR A 196 -31.43 -10.84 9.51
C THR A 196 -30.55 -9.61 9.55
N LYS A 197 -29.39 -9.66 10.21
CA LYS A 197 -28.49 -8.51 10.45
C LYS A 197 -27.14 -8.67 9.72
N LEU A 198 -27.10 -9.32 8.60
CA LEU A 198 -25.86 -9.60 7.85
C LEU A 198 -25.41 -8.44 6.95
N GLU A 199 -26.25 -7.45 6.67
CA GLU A 199 -25.96 -6.30 5.80
C GLU A 199 -24.72 -5.54 6.24
N THR A 200 -24.74 -4.98 7.44
CA THR A 200 -23.63 -4.19 7.97
C THR A 200 -22.31 -4.96 8.06
N PRO A 201 -22.27 -6.20 8.60
CA PRO A 201 -21.05 -7.01 8.56
C PRO A 201 -20.55 -7.29 7.15
N GLY A 202 -21.44 -7.60 6.20
CA GLY A 202 -21.09 -7.82 4.80
C GLY A 202 -20.39 -6.60 4.21
N GLU A 203 -21.02 -5.45 4.32
CA GLU A 203 -20.45 -4.17 3.83
C GLU A 203 -19.09 -3.84 4.46
N GLN A 204 -18.95 -4.01 5.78
CA GLN A 204 -17.68 -3.76 6.48
C GLN A 204 -16.56 -4.71 6.01
N PHE A 205 -16.88 -5.98 5.79
CA PHE A 205 -15.89 -6.94 5.31
C PHE A 205 -15.52 -6.67 3.84
N GLY A 206 -16.46 -6.23 3.03
CA GLY A 206 -16.19 -5.76 1.67
C GLY A 206 -15.22 -4.59 1.65
N LYS A 207 -15.48 -3.55 2.42
CA LYS A 207 -14.58 -2.40 2.58
C LYS A 207 -13.19 -2.81 3.10
N ALA A 208 -13.14 -3.78 4.00
CA ALA A 208 -11.87 -4.28 4.54
C ALA A 208 -11.07 -5.09 3.50
N SER A 209 -11.74 -5.90 2.67
CA SER A 209 -11.09 -6.67 1.62
C SER A 209 -10.55 -5.80 0.48
N ALA A 210 -11.19 -4.68 0.18
CA ALA A 210 -10.71 -3.72 -0.82
C ALA A 210 -9.33 -3.11 -0.50
N LYS A 211 -8.95 -3.07 0.79
CA LYS A 211 -7.68 -2.47 1.24
C LYS A 211 -6.44 -3.15 0.65
N ILE A 212 -6.50 -4.44 0.33
CA ILE A 212 -5.37 -5.17 -0.26
C ILE A 212 -5.04 -4.71 -1.69
N PHE A 213 -6.00 -4.14 -2.39
CA PHE A 213 -5.84 -3.62 -3.75
C PHE A 213 -5.40 -2.14 -3.75
N LYS A 214 -5.31 -1.51 -2.58
CA LYS A 214 -4.91 -0.12 -2.47
C LYS A 214 -3.39 0.03 -2.50
N PRO A 215 -2.89 1.11 -3.11
CA PRO A 215 -1.50 1.48 -2.94
C PRO A 215 -1.24 1.83 -1.48
N THR A 216 -0.03 1.55 -1.04
CA THR A 216 0.41 1.89 0.31
C THR A 216 1.40 3.04 0.25
N TRP A 217 1.29 3.99 1.18
CA TRP A 217 2.28 5.03 1.39
C TRP A 217 3.26 4.57 2.46
N LYS A 218 4.55 4.69 2.16
CA LYS A 218 5.63 4.39 3.10
C LYS A 218 6.61 5.54 3.10
N ALA A 219 7.06 5.93 4.28
CA ALA A 219 8.19 6.83 4.41
C ALA A 219 9.47 6.03 4.19
N GLU A 220 10.21 6.39 3.15
CA GLU A 220 11.51 5.81 2.82
C GLU A 220 12.60 6.83 3.13
N GLU A 221 13.70 6.36 3.70
CA GLU A 221 14.83 7.19 4.06
C GLU A 221 15.81 7.30 2.89
N PHE A 222 16.12 8.53 2.47
CA PHE A 222 17.10 8.84 1.45
C PHE A 222 18.25 9.60 2.06
N THR A 223 19.48 9.15 1.80
CA THR A 223 20.71 9.77 2.32
C THR A 223 21.44 10.47 1.18
N PHE A 224 21.67 11.76 1.31
CA PHE A 224 22.41 12.57 0.36
C PHE A 224 23.77 12.96 0.96
N ILE A 225 24.79 12.98 0.11
CA ILE A 225 26.17 13.27 0.50
C ILE A 225 26.49 14.70 0.09
N TYR A 226 27.21 15.42 0.93
CA TYR A 226 27.68 16.76 0.64
C TYR A 226 29.07 17.05 1.22
N TYR A 227 29.68 18.12 0.77
CA TYR A 227 30.93 18.66 1.27
C TYR A 227 30.75 20.13 1.58
N ASP A 228 31.51 20.66 2.53
CA ASP A 228 31.45 22.08 2.91
C ASP A 228 31.88 23.05 1.77
N SER A 229 32.60 22.52 0.78
CA SER A 229 33.09 23.33 -0.35
C SER A 229 33.19 22.47 -1.63
N PRO A 230 32.84 23.03 -2.80
CA PRO A 230 32.34 24.40 -3.04
C PRO A 230 30.88 24.60 -2.65
N GLN A 231 30.42 25.85 -2.60
CA GLN A 231 29.06 26.24 -2.19
C GLN A 231 27.94 25.55 -2.98
N ALA A 232 28.22 25.03 -4.17
CA ALA A 232 27.26 24.29 -4.97
C ALA A 232 26.69 23.04 -4.23
N TRP A 233 27.44 22.44 -3.30
CA TRP A 233 26.95 21.35 -2.45
C TRP A 233 25.82 21.82 -1.52
N ASP A 234 26.00 22.97 -0.87
CA ASP A 234 24.99 23.56 -0.01
C ASP A 234 23.74 23.95 -0.79
N THR A 235 23.93 24.60 -1.95
CA THR A 235 22.82 24.96 -2.85
C THR A 235 22.00 23.73 -3.26
N ALA A 236 22.69 22.64 -3.66
CA ALA A 236 22.03 21.41 -4.05
C ALA A 236 21.29 20.75 -2.88
N SER A 237 21.91 20.74 -1.69
CA SER A 237 21.30 20.17 -0.48
C SER A 237 20.06 20.94 -0.05
N GLN A 238 20.08 22.27 -0.10
CA GLN A 238 18.91 23.11 0.21
C GLN A 238 17.78 22.91 -0.80
N ALA A 239 18.10 22.75 -2.08
CA ALA A 239 17.12 22.43 -3.11
C ALA A 239 16.49 21.04 -2.86
N ALA A 240 17.30 20.03 -2.52
CA ALA A 240 16.82 18.69 -2.18
C ALA A 240 15.91 18.70 -0.95
N TYR A 241 16.28 19.39 0.13
CA TYR A 241 15.43 19.57 1.31
C TYR A 241 14.08 20.22 0.99
N SER A 242 14.04 21.06 -0.05
CA SER A 242 12.83 21.74 -0.52
C SER A 242 12.07 20.92 -1.58
N PHE A 243 12.45 19.66 -1.82
CA PHE A 243 11.89 18.77 -2.86
C PHE A 243 11.96 19.35 -4.29
N LYS A 244 12.91 20.27 -4.53
CA LYS A 244 13.17 20.89 -5.82
C LYS A 244 14.21 20.08 -6.59
N TRP A 245 13.84 18.86 -7.00
CA TRP A 245 14.77 17.88 -7.55
C TRP A 245 15.53 18.36 -8.79
N LYS A 246 14.87 19.10 -9.68
CA LYS A 246 15.54 19.66 -10.88
C LYS A 246 16.63 20.66 -10.52
N GLU A 247 16.34 21.58 -9.61
CA GLU A 247 17.31 22.56 -9.13
C GLU A 247 18.49 21.88 -8.41
N ALA A 248 18.20 20.83 -7.61
CA ALA A 248 19.22 20.03 -6.95
C ALA A 248 20.13 19.31 -7.95
N ILE A 249 19.55 18.64 -8.96
CA ILE A 249 20.30 17.98 -10.04
C ILE A 249 21.20 18.96 -10.78
N GLU A 250 20.66 20.12 -11.20
CA GLU A 250 21.43 21.15 -11.89
C GLU A 250 22.63 21.61 -11.05
N ALA A 251 22.46 21.83 -9.75
CA ALA A 251 23.54 22.21 -8.86
C ALA A 251 24.59 21.10 -8.72
N TRP A 252 24.19 19.83 -8.52
CA TRP A 252 25.14 18.69 -8.47
C TRP A 252 25.87 18.46 -9.80
N MET A 253 25.22 18.73 -10.93
CA MET A 253 25.88 18.62 -12.25
C MET A 253 27.07 19.59 -12.38
N THR A 254 27.05 20.76 -11.74
CA THR A 254 28.19 21.69 -11.74
C THR A 254 29.39 21.15 -10.97
N LEU A 255 29.19 20.15 -10.09
CA LEU A 255 30.23 19.53 -9.28
C LEU A 255 30.94 18.35 -10.00
N LEU A 256 30.45 17.93 -11.14
CA LEU A 256 31.04 16.81 -11.91
C LEU A 256 32.38 17.17 -12.55
N ASP A 257 32.62 18.46 -12.80
CA ASP A 257 33.91 18.95 -13.29
C ASP A 257 34.95 19.03 -12.16
N THR A 258 35.38 17.87 -11.67
CA THR A 258 36.36 17.73 -10.61
C THR A 258 37.34 16.60 -10.92
N ASN A 259 38.61 16.81 -10.56
CA ASN A 259 39.63 15.77 -10.63
C ASN A 259 39.56 14.73 -9.48
N ASN A 260 38.67 14.94 -8.52
CA ASN A 260 38.49 14.02 -7.38
C ASN A 260 37.39 13.02 -7.68
N PRO A 261 37.70 11.74 -7.98
CA PRO A 261 36.72 10.74 -8.36
C PRO A 261 35.68 10.47 -7.24
N MET A 262 36.10 10.54 -5.96
CA MET A 262 35.18 10.37 -4.83
C MET A 262 34.14 11.48 -4.78
N LYS A 263 34.53 12.78 -4.94
CA LYS A 263 33.59 13.89 -4.97
C LYS A 263 32.64 13.81 -6.14
N ARG A 264 33.14 13.41 -7.31
CA ARG A 264 32.33 13.23 -8.53
C ARG A 264 31.31 12.11 -8.33
N SER A 265 31.74 10.96 -7.82
CA SER A 265 30.87 9.83 -7.51
C SER A 265 29.77 10.22 -6.49
N CYS A 266 30.10 10.98 -5.42
CA CYS A 266 29.08 11.45 -4.48
C CYS A 266 28.02 12.35 -5.16
N ALA A 267 28.44 13.25 -6.09
CA ALA A 267 27.51 14.07 -6.83
C ALA A 267 26.62 13.21 -7.76
N GLU A 268 27.21 12.26 -8.47
CA GLU A 268 26.51 11.31 -9.36
C GLU A 268 25.51 10.45 -8.59
N PHE A 269 25.88 9.97 -7.40
CA PHE A 269 24.99 9.24 -6.50
C PHE A 269 23.78 10.08 -6.08
N ASN A 270 24.00 11.34 -5.68
CA ASN A 270 22.92 12.25 -5.33
C ASN A 270 21.99 12.52 -6.53
N ILE A 271 22.57 12.73 -7.72
CA ILE A 271 21.79 12.89 -8.96
C ILE A 271 20.94 11.63 -9.23
N ALA A 272 21.50 10.43 -9.03
CA ALA A 272 20.77 9.18 -9.20
C ALA A 272 19.54 9.12 -8.28
N GLN A 273 19.71 9.45 -7.00
CA GLN A 273 18.60 9.49 -6.04
C GLN A 273 17.54 10.53 -6.41
N ALA A 274 17.96 11.74 -6.81
CA ALA A 274 17.03 12.79 -7.21
C ALA A 274 16.26 12.41 -8.50
N CYS A 275 16.92 11.78 -9.49
CA CYS A 275 16.26 11.23 -10.67
C CYS A 275 15.23 10.15 -10.29
N PHE A 276 15.56 9.26 -9.36
CA PHE A 276 14.65 8.25 -8.85
C PHE A 276 13.41 8.89 -8.21
N LEU A 277 13.60 9.88 -7.34
CA LEU A 277 12.52 10.61 -6.67
C LEU A 277 11.66 11.45 -7.63
N ASN A 278 12.25 11.85 -8.77
CA ASN A 278 11.53 12.54 -9.85
C ASN A 278 10.82 11.58 -10.83
N GLY A 279 10.90 10.24 -10.61
CA GLY A 279 10.29 9.21 -11.46
C GLY A 279 11.10 8.83 -12.71
N GLU A 280 12.32 9.35 -12.85
CA GLU A 280 13.18 9.10 -14.00
C GLU A 280 14.08 7.86 -13.77
N TYR A 281 13.48 6.70 -13.53
CA TYR A 281 14.16 5.48 -13.08
C TYR A 281 15.30 5.01 -14.00
N ALA A 282 15.09 5.06 -15.32
CA ALA A 282 16.13 4.65 -16.27
C ALA A 282 17.34 5.57 -16.24
N LEU A 283 17.15 6.86 -15.97
CA LEU A 283 18.21 7.84 -15.82
C LEU A 283 18.90 7.68 -14.46
N ALA A 284 18.16 7.41 -13.42
CA ALA A 284 18.68 7.12 -12.08
C ALA A 284 19.68 5.96 -12.10
N LEU A 285 19.33 4.85 -12.77
CA LEU A 285 20.25 3.69 -12.92
C LEU A 285 21.55 4.07 -13.64
N LYS A 286 21.48 4.86 -14.73
CA LYS A 286 22.68 5.30 -15.45
C LYS A 286 23.61 6.15 -14.59
N TRP A 287 23.04 7.04 -13.74
CA TRP A 287 23.83 7.85 -12.83
C TRP A 287 24.44 7.01 -11.70
N LEU A 288 23.72 6.02 -11.21
CA LEU A 288 24.25 5.08 -10.21
C LEU A 288 25.43 4.27 -10.78
N ASP A 289 25.29 3.72 -12.01
CA ASP A 289 26.36 3.00 -12.68
C ASP A 289 27.63 3.87 -12.87
N ARG A 290 27.46 5.17 -13.15
CA ARG A 290 28.58 6.11 -13.26
C ARG A 290 29.26 6.36 -11.92
N SER A 291 28.45 6.58 -10.88
CA SER A 291 28.94 6.76 -9.51
C SER A 291 29.80 5.58 -9.08
N ASP A 292 29.32 4.36 -9.30
CA ASP A 292 30.06 3.13 -8.96
C ASP A 292 31.34 2.94 -9.78
N ALA A 293 31.34 3.38 -11.05
CA ALA A 293 32.51 3.33 -11.90
C ALA A 293 33.59 4.33 -11.49
N ASP A 294 33.21 5.52 -11.02
CA ASP A 294 34.15 6.55 -10.56
C ASP A 294 34.70 6.24 -9.17
N TYR A 295 33.85 5.92 -8.23
CA TYR A 295 34.22 5.50 -6.88
C TYR A 295 32.99 4.93 -6.15
N PRO A 296 32.98 3.64 -5.76
CA PRO A 296 31.85 3.05 -5.07
C PRO A 296 31.52 3.78 -3.75
N VAL A 297 30.34 4.34 -3.64
CA VAL A 297 29.87 5.03 -2.43
C VAL A 297 29.33 4.00 -1.46
N SER A 298 29.95 3.86 -0.30
CA SER A 298 29.47 3.03 0.79
C SER A 298 28.84 3.89 1.87
N LEU A 299 27.54 3.74 2.05
CA LEU A 299 26.80 4.31 3.19
C LEU A 299 26.87 3.28 4.33
N SER A 300 27.75 3.50 5.30
CA SER A 300 27.94 2.64 6.49
C SER A 300 27.08 3.09 7.66
#